data_86c2453c86ae8ffd1aaea62374c693e8
#
_entry.id   86c2453c86ae8ffd1aaea62374c693e8
#
_cell.length_a   1.000
_cell.length_b   1.000
_cell.length_c   1.000
_cell.angle_alpha   90.00
_cell.angle_beta   90.00
_cell.angle_gamma   90.00
#
_symmetry.space_group_name_H-M   'P 1'
#
loop_
_entity.id
_entity.type
_entity.pdbx_description
1 polymer ?
#
loop_
_entity_poly.entity_id
_entity_poly.type
_entity_poly.pdbx_seq_one_letter_code
_entity_poly.pdbx_strand_id
1 'polypeptide(L)'
;YCSLTNSGSSANLLAFSALTSPLLGERQIKRGDEVITVACGFPTTVTPCIQYGAVPVFVDVTVPEYNIDVTQLEAAYSGKTKAVMIAHSLGNPFNLEAVKAFCDKYNLWLIEDNCDALGSTYTIGGEERKTGTIGDIGTSSFYPPHHMTMGEGGAVYTNNPQLHKIVN
;
A
#
# COMPACT_ATOMS: atom_id res chain seq x y z
N TYR A 1 -9.15 -6.39 -11.23
CA TYR A 1 -10.41 -6.12 -10.51
C TYR A 1 -10.32 -4.72 -9.89
N CYS A 2 -11.45 -4.00 -9.85
CA CYS A 2 -11.51 -2.64 -9.31
C CYS A 2 -12.87 -2.43 -8.62
N SER A 3 -12.84 -1.84 -7.42
CA SER A 3 -14.03 -1.45 -6.65
C SER A 3 -13.92 0.04 -6.30
N LEU A 4 -15.00 0.78 -6.55
CA LEU A 4 -15.02 2.22 -6.28
C LEU A 4 -15.39 2.50 -4.83
N THR A 5 -14.85 3.60 -4.31
CA THR A 5 -15.13 4.14 -2.98
C THR A 5 -15.44 5.63 -3.08
N ASN A 6 -15.92 6.23 -1.99
CA ASN A 6 -16.25 7.65 -1.95
C ASN A 6 -15.04 8.59 -1.76
N SER A 7 -13.85 8.03 -1.49
CA SER A 7 -12.61 8.82 -1.34
C SER A 7 -11.38 7.90 -1.38
N GLY A 8 -10.18 8.48 -1.60
CA GLY A 8 -8.92 7.75 -1.44
C GLY A 8 -8.69 7.26 -0.01
N SER A 9 -9.12 8.04 0.99
CA SER A 9 -9.07 7.62 2.39
C SER A 9 -9.89 6.36 2.65
N SER A 10 -11.09 6.28 2.07
CA SER A 10 -11.94 5.08 2.14
C SER A 10 -11.34 3.93 1.34
N ALA A 11 -10.64 4.20 0.23
CA ALA A 11 -9.93 3.19 -0.52
C ALA A 11 -8.80 2.57 0.33
N ASN A 12 -7.98 3.39 0.99
CA ASN A 12 -6.94 2.91 1.91
C ASN A 12 -7.52 2.09 3.06
N LEU A 13 -8.63 2.56 3.64
CA LEU A 13 -9.31 1.85 4.72
C LEU A 13 -9.85 0.49 4.23
N LEU A 14 -10.50 0.45 3.07
CA LEU A 14 -11.05 -0.79 2.50
C LEU A 14 -9.95 -1.77 2.11
N ALA A 15 -8.86 -1.30 1.48
CA ALA A 15 -7.71 -2.13 1.14
C ALA A 15 -7.11 -2.80 2.37
N PHE A 16 -6.88 -2.03 3.43
CA PHE A 16 -6.36 -2.55 4.68
C PHE A 16 -7.36 -3.50 5.37
N SER A 17 -8.63 -3.11 5.42
CA SER A 17 -9.72 -3.94 5.99
C SER A 17 -9.77 -5.32 5.33
N ALA A 18 -9.63 -5.38 4.01
CA ALA A 18 -9.63 -6.64 3.28
C ALA A 18 -8.53 -7.60 3.77
N LEU A 19 -7.37 -7.06 4.17
CA LEU A 19 -6.25 -7.87 4.68
C LEU A 19 -6.45 -8.35 6.13
N THR A 20 -7.46 -7.85 6.83
CA THR A 20 -7.86 -8.36 8.16
C THR A 20 -8.88 -9.48 8.08
N SER A 21 -9.28 -9.89 6.88
CA SER A 21 -10.30 -10.94 6.68
C SER A 21 -9.80 -12.31 7.15
N PRO A 22 -10.62 -13.07 7.91
CA PRO A 22 -10.30 -14.45 8.30
C PRO A 22 -10.10 -15.40 7.11
N LEU A 23 -10.63 -15.05 5.94
CA LEU A 23 -10.47 -15.84 4.71
C LEU A 23 -9.02 -15.92 4.23
N LEU A 24 -8.13 -15.06 4.75
CA LEU A 24 -6.71 -15.05 4.41
C LEU A 24 -5.87 -16.01 5.26
N GLY A 25 -6.49 -16.67 6.25
CA GLY A 25 -5.80 -17.66 7.09
C GLY A 25 -4.59 -17.08 7.83
N GLU A 26 -3.40 -17.65 7.63
CA GLU A 26 -2.17 -17.21 8.29
C GLU A 26 -1.66 -15.84 7.82
N ARG A 27 -2.08 -15.40 6.63
CA ARG A 27 -1.75 -14.07 6.11
C ARG A 27 -2.70 -12.98 6.60
N GLN A 28 -3.74 -13.31 7.39
CA GLN A 28 -4.64 -12.33 8.01
C GLN A 28 -3.83 -11.37 8.89
N ILE A 29 -4.05 -10.08 8.73
CA ILE A 29 -3.54 -9.05 9.66
C ILE A 29 -4.45 -9.02 10.88
N LYS A 30 -3.86 -9.15 12.06
CA LYS A 30 -4.54 -9.16 13.36
C LYS A 30 -4.09 -7.99 14.23
N ARG A 31 -4.86 -7.72 15.26
CA ARG A 31 -4.45 -6.73 16.29
C ARG A 31 -3.08 -7.09 16.88
N GLY A 32 -2.17 -6.11 16.89
CA GLY A 32 -0.80 -6.27 17.37
C GLY A 32 0.20 -6.76 16.32
N ASP A 33 -0.25 -7.13 15.11
CA ASP A 33 0.64 -7.34 13.98
C ASP A 33 1.23 -6.01 13.50
N GLU A 34 2.40 -6.07 12.88
CA GLU A 34 3.15 -4.89 12.46
C GLU A 34 3.00 -4.62 10.96
N VAL A 35 2.96 -3.34 10.64
CA VAL A 35 2.89 -2.85 9.25
C VAL A 35 3.99 -1.82 9.04
N ILE A 36 4.93 -2.10 8.15
CA ILE A 36 5.99 -1.16 7.80
C ILE A 36 5.41 -0.04 6.93
N THR A 37 5.74 1.19 7.28
CA THR A 37 5.28 2.41 6.61
C THR A 37 6.30 3.54 6.78
N VAL A 38 5.99 4.73 6.28
CA VAL A 38 6.80 5.94 6.47
C VAL A 38 5.97 7.04 7.15
N ALA A 39 6.62 7.91 7.92
CA ALA A 39 5.96 9.07 8.54
C ALA A 39 5.80 10.24 7.56
N CYS A 40 6.61 10.27 6.51
CA CYS A 40 6.56 11.29 5.46
C CYS A 40 5.49 10.91 4.42
N GLY A 41 4.23 11.25 4.70
CA GLY A 41 3.13 10.91 3.81
C GLY A 41 1.78 11.38 4.34
N PHE A 42 0.73 11.07 3.59
CA PHE A 42 -0.62 11.45 3.99
C PHE A 42 -1.13 10.53 5.12
N PRO A 43 -1.81 11.07 6.15
CA PRO A 43 -2.20 10.30 7.33
C PRO A 43 -3.03 9.04 7.02
N THR A 44 -3.86 9.06 5.97
CA THR A 44 -4.74 7.93 5.65
C THR A 44 -4.04 6.72 5.05
N THR A 45 -2.74 6.83 4.69
CA THR A 45 -1.90 5.67 4.41
C THR A 45 -1.59 4.88 5.69
N VAL A 46 -1.56 5.55 6.85
CA VAL A 46 -1.20 4.93 8.16
C VAL A 46 -2.42 4.65 9.03
N THR A 47 -3.41 5.54 9.00
CA THR A 47 -4.58 5.50 9.90
C THR A 47 -5.31 4.14 9.93
N PRO A 48 -5.53 3.42 8.81
CA PRO A 48 -6.18 2.11 8.84
C PRO A 48 -5.45 1.10 9.72
N CYS A 49 -4.11 1.09 9.70
CA CYS A 49 -3.30 0.25 10.56
C CYS A 49 -3.66 0.45 12.04
N ILE A 50 -3.73 1.71 12.48
CA ILE A 50 -4.06 2.07 13.87
C ILE A 50 -5.52 1.72 14.19
N GLN A 51 -6.47 2.00 13.28
CA GLN A 51 -7.89 1.72 13.49
C GLN A 51 -8.18 0.23 13.72
N TYR A 52 -7.47 -0.65 13.02
CA TYR A 52 -7.58 -2.10 13.21
C TYR A 52 -6.71 -2.65 14.35
N GLY A 53 -5.95 -1.77 15.01
CA GLY A 53 -5.12 -2.12 16.16
C GLY A 53 -3.83 -2.86 15.78
N ALA A 54 -3.43 -2.80 14.54
CA ALA A 54 -2.08 -3.14 14.11
C ALA A 54 -1.09 -2.03 14.51
N VAL A 55 0.19 -2.30 14.47
CA VAL A 55 1.25 -1.41 14.93
C VAL A 55 2.02 -0.88 13.71
N PRO A 56 1.99 0.43 13.44
CA PRO A 56 2.82 1.00 12.38
C PRO A 56 4.29 0.98 12.81
N VAL A 57 5.15 0.45 11.96
CA VAL A 57 6.60 0.47 12.10
C VAL A 57 7.14 1.46 11.10
N PHE A 58 7.62 2.60 11.58
CA PHE A 58 8.08 3.67 10.72
C PHE A 58 9.52 3.47 10.29
N VAL A 59 9.74 3.52 8.98
CA VAL A 59 11.05 3.60 8.35
C VAL A 59 11.25 5.02 7.83
N ASP A 60 12.46 5.53 7.85
CA ASP A 60 12.77 6.86 7.36
C ASP A 60 12.73 6.92 5.83
N VAL A 61 12.80 8.12 5.29
CA VAL A 61 12.81 8.38 3.84
C VAL A 61 14.15 8.93 3.40
N THR A 62 14.49 8.73 2.12
CA THR A 62 15.66 9.35 1.51
C THR A 62 15.33 10.76 1.00
N VAL A 63 16.30 11.65 1.05
CA VAL A 63 16.22 13.00 0.47
C VAL A 63 17.18 13.05 -0.73
N PRO A 64 16.75 13.54 -1.90
CA PRO A 64 15.54 14.35 -2.16
C PRO A 64 14.29 13.58 -2.64
N GLU A 65 14.30 12.25 -2.68
CA GLU A 65 13.22 11.44 -3.28
C GLU A 65 11.96 11.38 -2.40
N TYR A 66 12.12 11.52 -1.08
CA TYR A 66 11.06 11.40 -0.06
C TYR A 66 10.33 10.05 -0.08
N ASN A 67 10.96 9.02 -0.64
CA ASN A 67 10.50 7.64 -0.63
C ASN A 67 11.20 6.83 0.46
N ILE A 68 10.61 5.70 0.84
CA ILE A 68 11.14 4.81 1.88
C ILE A 68 12.62 4.47 1.65
N ASP A 69 13.43 4.58 2.70
CA ASP A 69 14.82 4.10 2.69
C ASP A 69 14.82 2.57 2.76
N VAL A 70 14.94 1.94 1.61
CA VAL A 70 14.89 0.47 1.49
C VAL A 70 16.03 -0.24 2.24
N THR A 71 17.11 0.47 2.58
CA THR A 71 18.23 -0.12 3.35
C THR A 71 17.85 -0.42 4.79
N GLN A 72 16.77 0.19 5.30
CA GLN A 72 16.29 0.01 6.67
C GLN A 72 15.21 -1.08 6.78
N LEU A 73 14.71 -1.64 5.67
CA LEU A 73 13.63 -2.62 5.68
C LEU A 73 13.95 -3.86 6.52
N GLU A 74 15.15 -4.40 6.36
CA GLU A 74 15.58 -5.60 7.12
C GLU A 74 15.63 -5.33 8.64
N ALA A 75 16.03 -4.15 9.06
CA ALA A 75 16.06 -3.77 10.47
C ALA A 75 14.65 -3.52 11.05
N ALA A 76 13.70 -3.13 10.18
CA ALA A 76 12.31 -2.89 10.56
C ALA A 76 11.48 -4.19 10.66
N TYR A 77 11.97 -5.29 10.09
CA TYR A 77 11.26 -6.56 10.08
C TYR A 77 11.28 -7.24 11.44
N SER A 78 10.15 -7.80 11.83
CA SER A 78 10.03 -8.75 12.94
C SER A 78 9.10 -9.92 12.56
N GLY A 79 9.04 -10.94 13.43
CA GLY A 79 8.09 -12.04 13.24
C GLY A 79 6.60 -11.64 13.32
N LYS A 80 6.31 -10.39 13.69
CA LYS A 80 4.94 -9.81 13.69
C LYS A 80 4.63 -9.01 12.45
N THR A 81 5.61 -8.70 11.61
CA THR A 81 5.40 -7.93 10.39
C THR A 81 4.54 -8.73 9.42
N LYS A 82 3.47 -8.12 8.90
CA LYS A 82 2.51 -8.74 7.99
C LYS A 82 2.35 -7.98 6.67
N ALA A 83 2.68 -6.69 6.65
CA ALA A 83 2.50 -5.87 5.46
C ALA A 83 3.50 -4.72 5.38
N VAL A 84 3.67 -4.23 4.17
CA VAL A 84 4.22 -2.90 3.87
C VAL A 84 3.09 -2.10 3.22
N MET A 85 2.79 -0.91 3.75
CA MET A 85 1.80 0.01 3.19
C MET A 85 2.42 1.39 3.07
N ILE A 86 2.69 1.81 1.86
CA ILE A 86 3.39 3.07 1.56
C ILE A 86 2.84 3.72 0.30
N ALA A 87 2.97 5.04 0.23
CA ALA A 87 2.58 5.82 -0.94
C ALA A 87 3.78 6.04 -1.87
N HIS A 88 3.48 6.25 -3.15
CA HIS A 88 4.42 6.80 -4.12
C HIS A 88 4.46 8.31 -3.93
N SER A 89 5.46 8.80 -3.18
CA SER A 89 5.51 10.20 -2.72
C SER A 89 5.48 11.18 -3.88
N LEU A 90 4.47 12.06 -3.89
CA LEU A 90 4.29 13.10 -4.91
C LEU A 90 4.30 12.57 -6.35
N GLY A 91 3.89 11.32 -6.55
CA GLY A 91 3.88 10.66 -7.86
C GLY A 91 5.21 10.05 -8.28
N ASN A 92 6.24 10.13 -7.43
CA ASN A 92 7.54 9.50 -7.65
C ASN A 92 7.51 8.06 -7.11
N PRO A 93 7.62 7.03 -7.97
CA PRO A 93 7.58 5.65 -7.51
C PRO A 93 8.73 5.34 -6.54
N PHE A 94 8.43 4.74 -5.39
CA PHE A 94 9.48 4.20 -4.53
C PHE A 94 10.18 3.01 -5.22
N ASN A 95 11.30 2.56 -4.69
CA ASN A 95 12.03 1.40 -5.23
C ASN A 95 11.19 0.13 -5.07
N LEU A 96 10.26 -0.06 -6.03
CA LEU A 96 9.31 -1.19 -6.06
C LEU A 96 10.02 -2.54 -6.17
N GLU A 97 11.14 -2.62 -6.86
CA GLU A 97 11.89 -3.87 -6.98
C GLU A 97 12.41 -4.34 -5.63
N ALA A 98 13.03 -3.45 -4.86
CA ALA A 98 13.55 -3.78 -3.54
C ALA A 98 12.43 -4.06 -2.52
N VAL A 99 11.38 -3.23 -2.51
CA VAL A 99 10.23 -3.42 -1.58
C VAL A 99 9.47 -4.69 -1.91
N LYS A 100 9.24 -4.97 -3.19
CA LYS A 100 8.56 -6.21 -3.62
C LYS A 100 9.37 -7.46 -3.28
N ALA A 101 10.68 -7.43 -3.56
CA ALA A 101 11.58 -8.54 -3.20
C ALA A 101 11.60 -8.80 -1.68
N PHE A 102 11.60 -7.74 -0.87
CA PHE A 102 11.49 -7.84 0.58
C PHE A 102 10.15 -8.45 1.01
N CYS A 103 9.03 -7.98 0.46
CA CYS A 103 7.71 -8.54 0.76
C CYS A 103 7.62 -10.02 0.38
N ASP A 104 8.15 -10.40 -0.79
CA ASP A 104 8.15 -11.79 -1.24
C ASP A 104 9.01 -12.69 -0.35
N LYS A 105 10.19 -12.21 0.07
CA LYS A 105 11.09 -12.94 0.98
C LYS A 105 10.41 -13.32 2.29
N TYR A 106 9.59 -12.44 2.84
CA TYR A 106 8.94 -12.62 4.13
C TYR A 106 7.45 -12.93 4.04
N ASN A 107 6.91 -13.16 2.84
CA ASN A 107 5.50 -13.42 2.59
C ASN A 107 4.57 -12.32 3.16
N LEU A 108 4.97 -11.05 2.99
CA LEU A 108 4.22 -9.87 3.43
C LEU A 108 3.27 -9.38 2.34
N TRP A 109 2.20 -8.72 2.74
CA TRP A 109 1.36 -7.96 1.83
C TRP A 109 2.05 -6.66 1.41
N LEU A 110 1.97 -6.29 0.14
CA LEU A 110 2.35 -4.98 -0.35
C LEU A 110 1.11 -4.20 -0.78
N ILE A 111 0.84 -3.09 -0.06
CA ILE A 111 -0.22 -2.15 -0.38
C ILE A 111 0.44 -0.89 -0.97
N GLU A 112 0.12 -0.61 -2.23
CA GLU A 112 0.58 0.60 -2.92
C GLU A 112 -0.50 1.69 -2.81
N ASP A 113 -0.25 2.75 -2.01
CA ASP A 113 -1.07 3.96 -2.08
C ASP A 113 -0.62 4.77 -3.31
N ASN A 114 -1.44 4.72 -4.35
CA ASN A 114 -1.16 5.30 -5.66
C ASN A 114 -1.91 6.63 -5.88
N CYS A 115 -2.36 7.28 -4.80
CA CYS A 115 -3.19 8.49 -4.90
C CYS A 115 -2.51 9.60 -5.68
N ASP A 116 -1.20 9.80 -5.50
CA ASP A 116 -0.42 10.83 -6.21
C ASP A 116 0.27 10.33 -7.48
N ALA A 117 0.17 9.04 -7.81
CA ALA A 117 0.97 8.43 -8.87
C ALA A 117 0.12 7.77 -9.98
N LEU A 118 -1.13 8.20 -10.16
CA LEU A 118 -1.98 7.68 -11.22
C LEU A 118 -1.34 7.93 -12.60
N GLY A 119 -1.06 6.82 -13.30
CA GLY A 119 -0.41 6.86 -14.62
C GLY A 119 1.11 6.71 -14.58
N SER A 120 1.74 6.85 -13.42
CA SER A 120 3.17 6.56 -13.25
C SER A 120 3.48 5.09 -13.58
N THR A 121 4.69 4.85 -14.05
CA THR A 121 5.19 3.51 -14.39
C THR A 121 6.49 3.21 -13.68
N TYR A 122 6.78 1.94 -13.51
CA TYR A 122 8.02 1.43 -12.94
C TYR A 122 8.48 0.20 -13.72
N THR A 123 9.77 0.14 -14.07
CA THR A 123 10.34 -1.04 -14.72
C THR A 123 10.78 -2.04 -13.67
N ILE A 124 10.16 -3.22 -13.65
CA ILE A 124 10.49 -4.31 -12.75
C ILE A 124 10.65 -5.60 -13.56
N GLY A 125 11.74 -6.32 -13.32
CA GLY A 125 12.04 -7.54 -14.10
C GLY A 125 12.20 -7.31 -15.60
N GLY A 126 12.52 -6.10 -16.03
CA GLY A 126 12.62 -5.71 -17.45
C GLY A 126 11.29 -5.35 -18.12
N GLU A 127 10.17 -5.37 -17.39
CA GLU A 127 8.85 -4.99 -17.88
C GLU A 127 8.39 -3.67 -17.28
N GLU A 128 7.86 -2.77 -18.12
CA GLU A 128 7.22 -1.55 -17.65
C GLU A 128 5.80 -1.87 -17.15
N ARG A 129 5.52 -1.53 -15.90
CA ARG A 129 4.24 -1.75 -15.25
C ARG A 129 3.71 -0.47 -14.62
N LYS A 130 2.40 -0.34 -14.51
CA LYS A 130 1.76 0.77 -13.80
C LYS A 130 1.97 0.63 -12.30
N THR A 131 2.32 1.74 -11.63
CA THR A 131 2.29 1.81 -10.17
C THR A 131 0.88 1.51 -9.65
N GLY A 132 0.80 0.98 -8.43
CA GLY A 132 -0.45 0.50 -7.85
C GLY A 132 -0.86 -0.89 -8.32
N THR A 133 -0.15 -1.51 -9.29
CA THR A 133 -0.47 -2.84 -9.83
C THR A 133 0.64 -3.86 -9.64
N ILE A 134 1.71 -3.49 -8.97
CA ILE A 134 2.90 -4.32 -8.74
C ILE A 134 2.79 -5.07 -7.41
N GLY A 135 2.25 -4.42 -6.38
CA GLY A 135 1.91 -5.04 -5.11
C GLY A 135 0.66 -5.92 -5.18
N ASP A 136 0.19 -6.36 -4.01
CA ASP A 136 -1.00 -7.21 -3.89
C ASP A 136 -2.30 -6.44 -4.07
N ILE A 137 -2.34 -5.18 -3.63
CA ILE A 137 -3.49 -4.31 -3.68
C ILE A 137 -3.04 -2.86 -3.83
N GLY A 138 -3.71 -2.13 -4.70
CA GLY A 138 -3.47 -0.72 -4.93
C GLY A 138 -4.68 0.13 -4.62
N THR A 139 -4.45 1.40 -4.29
CA THR A 139 -5.50 2.38 -4.05
C THR A 139 -5.28 3.64 -4.87
N SER A 140 -6.35 4.33 -5.20
CA SER A 140 -6.31 5.63 -5.85
C SER A 140 -7.32 6.59 -5.25
N SER A 141 -7.03 7.88 -5.34
CA SER A 141 -7.93 8.95 -4.95
C SER A 141 -8.30 9.78 -6.19
N PHE A 142 -9.57 10.16 -6.24
CA PHE A 142 -10.12 11.06 -7.25
C PHE A 142 -10.63 12.37 -6.63
N TYR A 143 -10.00 12.76 -5.52
CA TYR A 143 -10.16 14.07 -4.90
C TYR A 143 -9.72 15.18 -5.86
N PRO A 144 -10.32 16.38 -5.87
CA PRO A 144 -10.07 17.42 -6.87
C PRO A 144 -8.61 17.76 -7.19
N PRO A 145 -7.65 17.79 -6.24
CA PRO A 145 -6.27 18.15 -6.55
C PRO A 145 -5.44 17.03 -7.19
N HIS A 146 -5.96 15.79 -7.28
CA HIS A 146 -5.25 14.70 -7.93
C HIS A 146 -5.34 14.75 -9.46
N HIS A 147 -4.65 13.86 -10.16
CA HIS A 147 -4.53 13.81 -11.63
C HIS A 147 -5.88 13.66 -12.34
N MET A 148 -6.83 12.99 -11.71
CA MET A 148 -8.21 12.87 -12.18
C MET A 148 -9.15 13.09 -10.99
N THR A 149 -10.29 13.75 -11.24
CA THR A 149 -11.27 13.99 -10.19
C THR A 149 -12.64 13.41 -10.55
N MET A 150 -13.32 12.90 -9.53
CA MET A 150 -14.74 12.54 -9.59
C MET A 150 -15.59 13.49 -8.72
N GLY A 151 -15.07 14.69 -8.41
CA GLY A 151 -15.56 15.56 -7.34
C GLY A 151 -15.04 15.04 -6.00
N GLU A 152 -15.50 13.86 -5.62
CA GLU A 152 -14.95 12.98 -4.58
C GLU A 152 -15.01 11.53 -5.09
N GLY A 153 -14.03 10.74 -4.73
CA GLY A 153 -13.97 9.33 -5.13
C GLY A 153 -12.64 8.67 -4.82
N GLY A 154 -12.64 7.37 -4.89
CA GLY A 154 -11.45 6.54 -4.78
C GLY A 154 -11.67 5.18 -5.41
N ALA A 155 -10.62 4.40 -5.50
CA ALA A 155 -10.68 3.04 -5.99
C ALA A 155 -9.71 2.14 -5.24
N VAL A 156 -10.14 0.88 -5.04
CA VAL A 156 -9.28 -0.23 -4.62
C VAL A 156 -9.18 -1.21 -5.77
N TYR A 157 -7.99 -1.65 -6.09
CA TYR A 157 -7.80 -2.59 -7.18
C TYR A 157 -6.74 -3.63 -6.87
N THR A 158 -6.92 -4.82 -7.42
CA THR A 158 -6.04 -5.97 -7.22
C THR A 158 -6.13 -6.92 -8.39
N ASN A 159 -5.05 -7.68 -8.64
CA ASN A 159 -5.07 -8.81 -9.58
C ASN A 159 -5.41 -10.13 -8.88
N ASN A 160 -5.49 -10.14 -7.54
CA ASN A 160 -5.79 -11.33 -6.76
C ASN A 160 -7.31 -11.54 -6.65
N PRO A 161 -7.87 -12.65 -7.20
CA PRO A 161 -9.31 -12.91 -7.16
C PRO A 161 -9.86 -13.14 -5.75
N GLN A 162 -9.03 -13.62 -4.81
CA GLN A 162 -9.44 -13.79 -3.41
C GLN A 162 -9.58 -12.42 -2.74
N LEU A 163 -8.62 -11.51 -2.93
CA LEU A 163 -8.73 -10.15 -2.40
C LEU A 163 -9.92 -9.41 -3.01
N HIS A 164 -10.15 -9.57 -4.32
CA HIS A 164 -11.33 -8.99 -4.95
C HIS A 164 -12.64 -9.48 -4.32
N LYS A 165 -12.76 -10.78 -4.05
CA LYS A 165 -13.93 -11.34 -3.38
C LYS A 165 -14.11 -10.82 -1.94
N ILE A 166 -13.03 -10.49 -1.26
CA ILE A 166 -13.08 -9.96 0.11
C ILE A 166 -13.49 -8.49 0.11
N VAL A 167 -13.03 -7.73 -0.88
CA VAL A 167 -13.31 -6.29 -1.04
C VAL A 167 -14.78 -6.03 -1.36
N ASN A 168 -15.48 -6.94 -2.06
CA ASN A 168 -16.89 -6.85 -2.45
C ASN A 168 -17.79 -7.71 -1.57
#